data_558882722b5f47fe330e7c23b760a4c4
#
_entry.id   558882722b5f47fe330e7c23b760a4c4
#
_cell.length_a   1.000
_cell.length_b   1.000
_cell.length_c   1.000
_cell.angle_alpha   90.00
_cell.angle_beta   90.00
_cell.angle_gamma   90.00
#
_symmetry.space_group_name_H-M   'P 1'
#
loop_
_entity.id
_entity.type
_entity.pdbx_description
1 polymer ?
#
loop_
_entity_poly.entity_id
_entity_poly.type
_entity_poly.pdbx_seq_one_letter_code
_entity_poly.pdbx_strand_id
1 'polypeptide(L)'
;LHKEYRRQRQMCIRDSLKIVQTNPIPMARGLGSSSACIIAGLLGANRMLGDVLNTQELLTLATAIEGHPDNVAPALLGGLTSSVFEDGVVYSVKRDVDQSLCFAAIVPDYKLLTEAARAALPKQVAHKDAVYNLSRAALVPAAFCEGRHDLLGIATEDKLHQPYRMPLMPGSREVFALAKQCGAKAVYVSGAGSTVMAVAERAEAERFYAGLRAGLETLEGLDGCEAFTLLELDADNTGATVE
;
A
#
# COMPACT_ATOMS: atom_id res chain seq x y z
N LEU A 1 -34.46 22.21 -13.52
CA LEU A 1 -35.31 21.22 -12.83
C LEU A 1 -34.57 19.90 -12.53
N HIS A 2 -33.74 19.37 -13.47
CA HIS A 2 -33.06 18.07 -13.24
C HIS A 2 -31.85 18.13 -12.28
N LYS A 3 -31.17 19.26 -12.13
CA LYS A 3 -30.02 19.42 -11.21
C LYS A 3 -30.45 19.60 -9.75
N GLU A 4 -31.52 20.32 -9.51
CA GLU A 4 -32.06 20.52 -8.15
C GLU A 4 -32.70 19.23 -7.61
N TYR A 5 -33.39 18.46 -8.45
CA TYR A 5 -33.99 17.18 -8.07
C TYR A 5 -32.91 16.11 -7.70
N ARG A 6 -31.76 16.11 -8.38
CA ARG A 6 -30.61 15.26 -8.02
C ARG A 6 -29.98 15.68 -6.69
N ARG A 7 -29.84 16.98 -6.41
CA ARG A 7 -29.33 17.48 -5.12
C ARG A 7 -30.25 17.15 -3.96
N GLN A 8 -31.57 17.28 -4.15
CA GLN A 8 -32.56 16.97 -3.13
C GLN A 8 -32.62 15.47 -2.82
N ARG A 9 -32.49 14.61 -3.83
CA ARG A 9 -32.41 13.15 -3.63
C ARG A 9 -31.11 12.72 -2.93
N GLN A 10 -29.98 13.36 -3.21
CA GLN A 10 -28.73 13.13 -2.49
C GLN A 10 -28.79 13.64 -1.04
N MET A 11 -29.49 14.74 -0.77
CA MET A 11 -29.71 15.24 0.59
C MET A 11 -30.59 14.30 1.41
N CYS A 12 -31.70 13.80 0.87
CA CYS A 12 -32.57 12.87 1.57
C CYS A 12 -31.89 11.55 1.92
N ILE A 13 -31.01 11.03 1.06
CA ILE A 13 -30.21 9.81 1.31
C ILE A 13 -29.15 10.08 2.38
N ARG A 14 -28.52 11.25 2.39
CA ARG A 14 -27.53 11.64 3.43
C ARG A 14 -28.13 11.76 4.81
N ASP A 15 -29.35 12.28 4.92
CA ASP A 15 -30.03 12.51 6.20
C ASP A 15 -30.62 11.23 6.80
N SER A 16 -30.75 10.15 6.03
CA SER A 16 -31.30 8.86 6.46
C SER A 16 -30.25 7.80 6.85
N LEU A 17 -28.96 8.04 6.58
CA LEU A 17 -27.89 7.09 6.86
C LEU A 17 -26.92 7.66 7.91
N LYS A 18 -26.72 6.92 8.99
CA LYS A 18 -25.64 7.17 9.95
C LYS A 18 -24.47 6.25 9.59
N ILE A 19 -23.39 6.83 9.08
CA ILE A 19 -22.15 6.11 8.80
C ILE A 19 -21.17 6.39 9.95
N VAL A 20 -20.66 5.31 10.56
CA VAL A 20 -19.57 5.38 11.54
C VAL A 20 -18.38 4.65 10.93
N GLN A 21 -17.27 5.34 10.80
CA GLN A 21 -16.05 4.79 10.23
C GLN A 21 -14.93 4.77 11.27
N THR A 22 -14.29 3.61 11.44
CA THR A 22 -13.04 3.48 12.18
C THR A 22 -11.94 3.11 11.21
N ASN A 23 -10.94 3.97 11.08
CA ASN A 23 -9.83 3.76 10.15
C ASN A 23 -8.49 3.90 10.89
N PRO A 24 -7.84 2.80 11.27
CA PRO A 24 -6.54 2.81 11.94
C PRO A 24 -5.37 3.03 10.98
N ILE A 25 -5.61 3.03 9.65
CA ILE A 25 -4.54 3.17 8.66
C ILE A 25 -4.04 4.62 8.64
N PRO A 26 -2.74 4.87 8.87
CA PRO A 26 -2.17 6.21 8.83
C PRO A 26 -2.41 6.91 7.48
N MET A 27 -3.06 8.08 7.54
CA MET A 27 -3.42 8.84 6.32
C MET A 27 -2.22 9.54 5.70
N ALA A 28 -2.17 9.59 4.36
CA ALA A 28 -1.13 10.26 3.58
C ALA A 28 0.30 9.75 3.90
N ARG A 29 0.44 8.43 4.07
CA ARG A 29 1.69 7.73 4.39
C ARG A 29 2.03 6.60 3.41
N GLY A 30 1.30 6.48 2.29
CA GLY A 30 1.53 5.42 1.31
C GLY A 30 0.98 4.04 1.71
N LEU A 31 0.05 3.98 2.67
CA LEU A 31 -0.54 2.73 3.20
C LEU A 31 -1.96 2.45 2.66
N GLY A 32 -2.42 3.13 1.62
CA GLY A 32 -3.70 2.81 0.97
C GLY A 32 -4.96 3.18 1.77
N SER A 33 -4.88 4.10 2.75
CA SER A 33 -6.04 4.51 3.57
C SER A 33 -7.23 5.00 2.73
N SER A 34 -7.01 5.75 1.65
CA SER A 34 -8.06 6.20 0.72
C SER A 34 -8.77 5.02 0.07
N SER A 35 -8.00 4.09 -0.47
CA SER A 35 -8.52 2.89 -1.15
C SER A 35 -9.33 2.00 -0.21
N ALA A 36 -8.90 1.83 1.05
CA ALA A 36 -9.66 1.10 2.06
C ALA A 36 -11.03 1.76 2.32
N CYS A 37 -11.08 3.10 2.40
CA CYS A 37 -12.34 3.83 2.56
C CYS A 37 -13.26 3.68 1.33
N ILE A 38 -12.70 3.71 0.11
CA ILE A 38 -13.47 3.52 -1.13
C ILE A 38 -14.08 2.12 -1.14
N ILE A 39 -13.29 1.08 -0.87
CA ILE A 39 -13.77 -0.30 -0.83
C ILE A 39 -14.85 -0.50 0.23
N ALA A 40 -14.63 0.01 1.46
CA ALA A 40 -15.63 -0.08 2.52
C ALA A 40 -16.95 0.59 2.13
N GLY A 41 -16.88 1.79 1.51
CA GLY A 41 -18.06 2.50 1.03
C GLY A 41 -18.81 1.75 -0.08
N LEU A 42 -18.09 1.20 -1.04
CA LEU A 42 -18.67 0.46 -2.17
C LEU A 42 -19.30 -0.86 -1.71
N LEU A 43 -18.61 -1.62 -0.86
CA LEU A 43 -19.13 -2.87 -0.31
C LEU A 43 -20.38 -2.63 0.53
N GLY A 44 -20.35 -1.63 1.43
CA GLY A 44 -21.52 -1.27 2.23
C GLY A 44 -22.70 -0.85 1.37
N ALA A 45 -22.50 -0.01 0.34
CA ALA A 45 -23.53 0.39 -0.59
C ALA A 45 -24.07 -0.81 -1.40
N ASN A 46 -23.19 -1.68 -1.88
CA ASN A 46 -23.57 -2.87 -2.63
C ASN A 46 -24.44 -3.81 -1.78
N ARG A 47 -24.04 -4.07 -0.53
CA ARG A 47 -24.81 -4.87 0.43
C ARG A 47 -26.20 -4.27 0.67
N MET A 48 -26.30 -2.96 0.86
CA MET A 48 -27.58 -2.26 1.06
C MET A 48 -28.51 -2.34 -0.16
N LEU A 49 -27.95 -2.48 -1.35
CA LEU A 49 -28.70 -2.63 -2.61
C LEU A 49 -29.02 -4.08 -2.96
N GLY A 50 -28.61 -5.04 -2.13
CA GLY A 50 -28.86 -6.48 -2.34
C GLY A 50 -27.77 -7.15 -3.19
N ASP A 51 -26.54 -6.70 -3.09
CA ASP A 51 -25.35 -7.25 -3.77
C ASP A 51 -25.49 -7.30 -5.30
N VAL A 52 -25.93 -6.19 -5.88
CA VAL A 52 -26.22 -6.06 -7.32
C VAL A 52 -24.96 -6.05 -8.20
N LEU A 53 -23.80 -5.73 -7.63
CA LEU A 53 -22.50 -5.72 -8.33
C LEU A 53 -21.66 -6.92 -7.89
N ASN A 54 -21.06 -7.58 -8.86
CA ASN A 54 -20.06 -8.61 -8.58
C ASN A 54 -18.68 -8.00 -8.25
N THR A 55 -17.73 -8.84 -7.82
CA THR A 55 -16.38 -8.41 -7.41
C THR A 55 -15.64 -7.66 -8.52
N GLN A 56 -15.76 -8.09 -9.78
CA GLN A 56 -15.10 -7.44 -10.91
C GLN A 56 -15.69 -6.05 -11.19
N GLU A 57 -16.99 -5.90 -11.08
CA GLU A 57 -17.68 -4.61 -11.24
C GLU A 57 -17.32 -3.65 -10.10
N LEU A 58 -17.27 -4.15 -8.86
CA LEU A 58 -16.81 -3.39 -7.70
C LEU A 58 -15.36 -2.92 -7.87
N LEU A 59 -14.47 -3.80 -8.32
CA LEU A 59 -13.06 -3.47 -8.57
C LEU A 59 -12.91 -2.40 -9.65
N THR A 60 -13.67 -2.52 -10.74
CA THR A 60 -13.68 -1.55 -11.83
C THR A 60 -14.18 -0.18 -11.35
N LEU A 61 -15.27 -0.16 -10.59
CA LEU A 61 -15.82 1.08 -10.03
C LEU A 61 -14.87 1.72 -9.01
N ALA A 62 -14.28 0.92 -8.12
CA ALA A 62 -13.28 1.40 -7.16
C ALA A 62 -12.07 2.02 -7.87
N THR A 63 -11.59 1.38 -8.94
CA THR A 63 -10.48 1.87 -9.75
C THR A 63 -10.82 3.18 -10.46
N ALA A 64 -12.05 3.30 -10.97
CA ALA A 64 -12.51 4.56 -11.59
C ALA A 64 -12.59 5.72 -10.59
N ILE A 65 -12.86 5.46 -9.31
CA ILE A 65 -12.88 6.46 -8.25
C ILE A 65 -11.46 6.84 -7.81
N GLU A 66 -10.57 5.85 -7.60
CA GLU A 66 -9.19 6.06 -7.12
C GLU A 66 -8.24 6.54 -8.24
N GLY A 67 -8.52 6.15 -9.48
CA GLY A 67 -7.72 6.45 -10.68
C GLY A 67 -6.70 5.37 -11.06
N HIS A 68 -6.45 4.38 -10.19
CA HIS A 68 -5.54 3.26 -10.44
C HIS A 68 -5.87 2.05 -9.54
N PRO A 69 -5.59 0.79 -9.98
CA PRO A 69 -6.00 -0.42 -9.28
C PRO A 69 -5.06 -0.85 -8.14
N ASP A 70 -3.85 -0.32 -8.05
CA ASP A 70 -2.73 -0.83 -7.25
C ASP A 70 -3.00 -0.93 -5.74
N ASN A 71 -3.89 -0.11 -5.18
CA ASN A 71 -4.31 -0.17 -3.78
C ASN A 71 -5.73 -0.70 -3.61
N VAL A 72 -6.66 -0.39 -4.52
CA VAL A 72 -8.05 -0.88 -4.40
C VAL A 72 -8.17 -2.38 -4.68
N ALA A 73 -7.33 -2.92 -5.56
CA ALA A 73 -7.34 -4.35 -5.84
C ALA A 73 -6.92 -5.18 -4.62
N PRO A 74 -5.78 -4.94 -3.96
CA PRO A 74 -5.43 -5.69 -2.76
C PRO A 74 -6.36 -5.38 -1.58
N ALA A 75 -6.90 -4.17 -1.45
CA ALA A 75 -7.89 -3.85 -0.42
C ALA A 75 -9.18 -4.66 -0.56
N LEU A 76 -9.62 -4.92 -1.81
CA LEU A 76 -10.83 -5.71 -2.08
C LEU A 76 -10.55 -7.21 -2.01
N LEU A 77 -9.46 -7.67 -2.64
CA LEU A 77 -9.21 -9.09 -2.90
C LEU A 77 -8.33 -9.76 -1.83
N GLY A 78 -7.53 -9.00 -1.10
CA GLY A 78 -6.46 -9.50 -0.25
C GLY A 78 -5.24 -9.99 -1.03
N GLY A 79 -4.23 -10.44 -0.31
CA GLY A 79 -3.01 -11.01 -0.85
C GLY A 79 -2.18 -10.04 -1.70
N LEU A 80 -1.35 -10.60 -2.56
CA LEU A 80 -0.58 -9.88 -3.56
C LEU A 80 -1.37 -9.83 -4.87
N THR A 81 -1.69 -8.63 -5.33
CA THR A 81 -2.40 -8.43 -6.59
C THR A 81 -1.49 -7.86 -7.67
N SER A 82 -1.59 -8.41 -8.87
CA SER A 82 -1.01 -7.85 -10.09
C SER A 82 -2.15 -7.39 -10.99
N SER A 83 -2.23 -6.09 -11.25
CA SER A 83 -3.39 -5.50 -11.92
C SER A 83 -2.96 -4.60 -13.09
N VAL A 84 -3.78 -4.61 -14.15
CA VAL A 84 -3.71 -3.69 -15.28
C VAL A 84 -5.08 -3.04 -15.44
N PHE A 85 -5.10 -1.74 -15.70
CA PHE A 85 -6.32 -0.99 -16.03
C PHE A 85 -6.21 -0.52 -17.48
N GLU A 86 -7.06 -1.06 -18.33
CA GLU A 86 -7.07 -0.76 -19.77
C GLU A 86 -8.51 -0.69 -20.28
N ASP A 87 -8.80 0.29 -21.10
CA ASP A 87 -10.13 0.50 -21.71
C ASP A 87 -11.31 0.47 -20.72
N GLY A 88 -11.08 1.02 -19.52
CA GLY A 88 -12.11 1.07 -18.45
C GLY A 88 -12.34 -0.25 -17.73
N VAL A 89 -11.54 -1.27 -17.99
CA VAL A 89 -11.61 -2.59 -17.36
C VAL A 89 -10.34 -2.86 -16.54
N VAL A 90 -10.50 -3.45 -15.36
CA VAL A 90 -9.36 -3.90 -14.52
C VAL A 90 -9.16 -5.39 -14.74
N TYR A 91 -7.96 -5.76 -15.13
CA TYR A 91 -7.50 -7.14 -15.15
C TYR A 91 -6.63 -7.36 -13.91
N SER A 92 -7.01 -8.27 -13.03
CA SER A 92 -6.30 -8.50 -11.77
C SER A 92 -6.10 -10.00 -11.52
N VAL A 93 -4.90 -10.35 -11.07
CA VAL A 93 -4.56 -11.67 -10.57
C VAL A 93 -4.15 -11.54 -9.11
N LYS A 94 -4.83 -12.28 -8.25
CA LYS A 94 -4.49 -12.42 -6.83
C LYS A 94 -3.65 -13.67 -6.60
N ARG A 95 -2.68 -13.58 -5.70
CA ARG A 95 -1.93 -14.70 -5.11
C ARG A 95 -1.88 -14.53 -3.60
N ASP A 96 -1.93 -15.63 -2.87
CA ASP A 96 -1.75 -15.59 -1.42
C ASP A 96 -0.28 -15.32 -1.10
N VAL A 97 -0.05 -14.38 -0.19
CA VAL A 97 1.27 -14.11 0.36
C VAL A 97 1.64 -15.22 1.33
N ASP A 98 2.89 -15.66 1.29
CA ASP A 98 3.41 -16.69 2.18
C ASP A 98 3.31 -16.23 3.65
N GLN A 99 2.60 -17.01 4.45
CA GLN A 99 2.35 -16.71 5.87
C GLN A 99 3.59 -16.89 6.76
N SER A 100 4.68 -17.43 6.23
CA SER A 100 5.98 -17.47 6.91
C SER A 100 6.72 -16.14 6.87
N LEU A 101 6.18 -15.13 6.17
CA LEU A 101 6.66 -13.75 6.19
C LEU A 101 5.95 -12.92 7.26
N CYS A 102 6.65 -11.94 7.80
CA CYS A 102 6.11 -10.86 8.63
C CYS A 102 6.56 -9.51 8.10
N PHE A 103 5.78 -8.47 8.37
CA PHE A 103 5.95 -7.15 7.79
C PHE A 103 6.05 -6.08 8.87
N ALA A 104 6.95 -5.14 8.69
CA ALA A 104 7.05 -3.93 9.50
C ALA A 104 6.77 -2.72 8.62
N ALA A 105 5.75 -1.93 8.98
CA ALA A 105 5.57 -0.61 8.40
C ALA A 105 6.16 0.43 9.36
N ILE A 106 7.21 1.11 8.91
CA ILE A 106 7.90 2.16 9.65
C ILE A 106 7.38 3.49 9.13
N VAL A 107 6.53 4.12 9.94
CA VAL A 107 5.75 5.30 9.56
C VAL A 107 6.36 6.53 10.22
N PRO A 108 6.93 7.48 9.45
CA PRO A 108 7.43 8.73 10.01
C PRO A 108 6.28 9.66 10.40
N ASP A 109 6.52 10.61 11.28
CA ASP A 109 5.53 11.58 11.74
C ASP A 109 5.20 12.69 10.72
N TYR A 110 6.08 12.94 9.74
CA TYR A 110 5.82 13.88 8.63
C TYR A 110 4.95 13.28 7.52
N LYS A 111 4.23 14.12 6.80
CA LYS A 111 3.39 13.74 5.65
C LYS A 111 4.15 14.00 4.35
N LEU A 112 4.08 13.02 3.43
CA LEU A 112 4.49 13.21 2.05
C LEU A 112 3.24 13.20 1.15
N LEU A 113 2.90 14.35 0.58
CA LEU A 113 1.77 14.42 -0.34
C LEU A 113 2.07 13.60 -1.60
N THR A 114 1.10 12.79 -2.01
CA THR A 114 1.22 11.93 -3.20
C THR A 114 1.57 12.73 -4.46
N GLU A 115 1.03 13.95 -4.58
CA GLU A 115 1.32 14.86 -5.68
C GLU A 115 2.81 15.25 -5.71
N ALA A 116 3.39 15.62 -4.58
CA ALA A 116 4.83 15.95 -4.46
C ALA A 116 5.71 14.73 -4.78
N ALA A 117 5.34 13.55 -4.26
CA ALA A 117 6.05 12.31 -4.53
C ALA A 117 5.96 11.89 -6.01
N ARG A 118 4.86 12.20 -6.71
CA ARG A 118 4.71 11.98 -8.15
C ARG A 118 5.49 13.01 -8.98
N ALA A 119 5.49 14.27 -8.55
CA ALA A 119 6.22 15.34 -9.23
C ALA A 119 7.75 15.15 -9.22
N ALA A 120 8.26 14.41 -8.22
CA ALA A 120 9.69 14.06 -8.13
C ALA A 120 10.15 13.03 -9.18
N LEU A 121 9.20 12.31 -9.81
CA LEU A 121 9.55 11.27 -10.78
C LEU A 121 9.99 11.88 -12.12
N PRO A 122 11.03 11.31 -12.79
CA PRO A 122 11.47 11.77 -14.09
C PRO A 122 10.39 11.46 -15.14
N LYS A 123 10.24 12.36 -16.12
CA LYS A 123 9.33 12.17 -17.28
C LYS A 123 9.83 11.09 -18.25
N GLN A 124 11.12 10.78 -18.22
CA GLN A 124 11.77 9.77 -19.07
C GLN A 124 12.79 9.00 -18.22
N VAL A 125 12.93 7.72 -18.52
CA VAL A 125 13.90 6.83 -17.86
C VAL A 125 14.78 6.15 -18.90
N ALA A 126 16.00 5.82 -18.53
CA ALA A 126 16.89 5.06 -19.41
C ALA A 126 16.32 3.64 -19.62
N HIS A 127 16.38 3.16 -20.86
CA HIS A 127 15.90 1.82 -21.23
C HIS A 127 16.44 0.72 -20.29
N LYS A 128 17.75 0.79 -19.94
CA LYS A 128 18.37 -0.14 -19.01
C LYS A 128 17.73 -0.16 -17.63
N ASP A 129 17.25 0.99 -17.14
CA ASP A 129 16.61 1.09 -15.83
C ASP A 129 15.16 0.58 -15.89
N ALA A 130 14.47 0.76 -17.02
CA ALA A 130 13.17 0.12 -17.27
C ALA A 130 13.31 -1.42 -17.28
N VAL A 131 14.28 -1.98 -18.02
CA VAL A 131 14.56 -3.43 -18.04
C VAL A 131 14.92 -3.93 -16.63
N TYR A 132 15.72 -3.17 -15.89
CA TYR A 132 16.08 -3.48 -14.50
C TYR A 132 14.84 -3.66 -13.62
N ASN A 133 13.89 -2.73 -13.67
CA ASN A 133 12.67 -2.81 -12.87
C ASN A 133 11.70 -3.91 -13.37
N LEU A 134 11.51 -4.06 -14.66
CA LEU A 134 10.64 -5.11 -15.22
C LEU A 134 11.09 -6.51 -14.80
N SER A 135 12.41 -6.80 -14.85
CA SER A 135 12.94 -8.07 -14.42
C SER A 135 12.71 -8.35 -12.94
N ARG A 136 12.80 -7.33 -12.08
CA ARG A 136 12.54 -7.44 -10.65
C ARG A 136 11.05 -7.58 -10.33
N ALA A 137 10.20 -6.81 -10.99
CA ALA A 137 8.76 -6.93 -10.85
C ALA A 137 8.27 -8.36 -11.18
N ALA A 138 8.88 -9.01 -12.17
CA ALA A 138 8.57 -10.41 -12.51
C ALA A 138 8.94 -11.42 -11.41
N LEU A 139 9.90 -11.09 -10.52
CA LEU A 139 10.31 -11.94 -9.40
C LEU A 139 9.43 -11.76 -8.15
N VAL A 140 8.69 -10.64 -8.04
CA VAL A 140 7.89 -10.33 -6.84
C VAL A 140 6.92 -11.47 -6.47
N PRO A 141 6.11 -12.05 -7.40
CA PRO A 141 5.22 -13.13 -7.03
C PRO A 141 5.96 -14.37 -6.48
N ALA A 142 7.08 -14.76 -7.09
CA ALA A 142 7.87 -15.90 -6.60
C ALA A 142 8.47 -15.61 -5.21
N ALA A 143 8.95 -14.39 -4.97
CA ALA A 143 9.54 -14.00 -3.70
C ALA A 143 8.53 -13.96 -2.54
N PHE A 144 7.33 -13.44 -2.80
CA PHE A 144 6.32 -13.22 -1.75
C PHE A 144 5.29 -14.35 -1.61
N CYS A 145 5.07 -15.16 -2.65
CA CYS A 145 3.96 -16.11 -2.69
C CYS A 145 4.40 -17.57 -2.89
N GLU A 146 5.62 -17.82 -3.36
CA GLU A 146 6.08 -19.15 -3.74
C GLU A 146 7.27 -19.64 -2.87
N GLY A 147 7.51 -18.98 -1.72
CA GLY A 147 8.55 -19.35 -0.76
C GLY A 147 9.98 -19.03 -1.20
N ARG A 148 10.17 -18.25 -2.29
CA ARG A 148 11.51 -17.85 -2.75
C ARG A 148 12.00 -16.61 -2.00
N HIS A 149 12.08 -16.72 -0.67
CA HIS A 149 12.49 -15.61 0.20
C HIS A 149 13.92 -15.13 -0.04
N ASP A 150 14.76 -15.96 -0.67
CA ASP A 150 16.09 -15.60 -1.16
C ASP A 150 16.05 -14.49 -2.22
N LEU A 151 14.92 -14.32 -2.91
CA LEU A 151 14.72 -13.30 -3.94
C LEU A 151 14.14 -11.98 -3.40
N LEU A 152 13.64 -11.91 -2.15
CA LEU A 152 12.97 -10.73 -1.61
C LEU A 152 13.79 -9.45 -1.75
N GLY A 153 15.08 -9.53 -1.40
CA GLY A 153 15.98 -8.40 -1.48
C GLY A 153 16.13 -7.86 -2.91
N ILE A 154 16.38 -8.74 -3.89
CA ILE A 154 16.58 -8.34 -5.28
C ILE A 154 15.25 -7.94 -5.95
N ALA A 155 14.14 -8.60 -5.62
CA ALA A 155 12.83 -8.32 -6.21
C ALA A 155 12.29 -6.94 -5.84
N THR A 156 12.72 -6.39 -4.69
CA THR A 156 12.28 -5.08 -4.18
C THR A 156 13.24 -3.92 -4.50
N GLU A 157 14.35 -4.20 -5.20
CA GLU A 157 15.21 -3.14 -5.71
C GLU A 157 14.51 -2.34 -6.82
N ASP A 158 14.75 -1.02 -6.83
CA ASP A 158 14.09 -0.10 -7.75
C ASP A 158 15.02 1.00 -8.24
N LYS A 159 14.83 1.39 -9.50
CA LYS A 159 15.49 2.52 -10.15
C LYS A 159 14.53 3.54 -10.74
N LEU A 160 13.21 3.32 -10.63
CA LEU A 160 12.22 4.14 -11.27
C LEU A 160 11.51 5.11 -10.32
N HIS A 161 11.44 4.80 -9.02
CA HIS A 161 10.76 5.69 -8.08
C HIS A 161 11.53 5.94 -6.76
N GLN A 162 12.06 4.90 -6.09
CA GLN A 162 12.70 5.05 -4.78
C GLN A 162 13.87 6.06 -4.79
N PRO A 163 14.81 6.04 -5.76
CA PRO A 163 15.91 6.99 -5.79
C PRO A 163 15.47 8.45 -5.86
N TYR A 164 14.31 8.71 -6.47
CA TYR A 164 13.75 10.06 -6.64
C TYR A 164 12.89 10.50 -5.45
N ARG A 165 12.26 9.56 -4.74
CA ARG A 165 11.39 9.84 -3.58
C ARG A 165 12.15 9.90 -2.27
N MET A 166 13.18 9.06 -2.07
CA MET A 166 13.96 9.02 -0.84
C MET A 166 14.55 10.38 -0.43
N PRO A 167 15.01 11.28 -1.34
CA PRO A 167 15.43 12.62 -0.96
C PRO A 167 14.31 13.49 -0.34
N LEU A 168 13.04 13.15 -0.56
CA LEU A 168 11.88 13.81 0.05
C LEU A 168 11.44 13.14 1.37
N MET A 169 12.18 12.12 1.81
CA MET A 169 11.83 11.29 2.96
C MET A 169 12.97 11.32 4.00
N PRO A 170 13.01 12.36 4.87
CA PRO A 170 13.99 12.47 5.94
C PRO A 170 14.11 11.18 6.77
N GLY A 171 15.34 10.77 7.11
CA GLY A 171 15.60 9.55 7.87
C GLY A 171 15.38 8.22 7.13
N SER A 172 14.89 8.24 5.89
CA SER A 172 14.57 6.99 5.16
C SER A 172 15.78 6.11 4.91
N ARG A 173 16.95 6.67 4.64
CA ARG A 173 18.18 5.91 4.41
C ARG A 173 18.64 5.18 5.66
N GLU A 174 18.56 5.85 6.79
CA GLU A 174 18.87 5.34 8.12
C GLU A 174 17.92 4.20 8.49
N VAL A 175 16.62 4.38 8.23
CA VAL A 175 15.60 3.34 8.41
C VAL A 175 15.87 2.13 7.51
N PHE A 176 16.26 2.33 6.24
CA PHE A 176 16.65 1.23 5.35
C PHE A 176 17.85 0.45 5.88
N ALA A 177 18.86 1.16 6.37
CA ALA A 177 20.07 0.55 6.95
C ALA A 177 19.73 -0.22 8.24
N LEU A 178 18.96 0.39 9.13
CA LEU A 178 18.50 -0.23 10.39
C LEU A 178 17.71 -1.50 10.12
N ALA A 179 16.70 -1.45 9.22
CA ALA A 179 15.88 -2.61 8.91
C ALA A 179 16.73 -3.80 8.39
N LYS A 180 17.69 -3.53 7.52
CA LYS A 180 18.63 -4.55 7.04
C LYS A 180 19.50 -5.12 8.17
N GLN A 181 20.02 -4.28 9.07
CA GLN A 181 20.80 -4.71 10.24
C GLN A 181 19.95 -5.58 11.19
N CYS A 182 18.66 -5.31 11.31
CA CYS A 182 17.72 -6.11 12.10
C CYS A 182 17.33 -7.44 11.41
N GLY A 183 17.79 -7.70 10.20
CA GLY A 183 17.54 -8.97 9.49
C GLY A 183 16.42 -8.93 8.44
N ALA A 184 15.97 -7.73 8.04
CA ALA A 184 15.02 -7.63 6.94
C ALA A 184 15.57 -8.24 5.65
N LYS A 185 14.78 -9.12 5.02
CA LYS A 185 15.05 -9.73 3.71
C LYS A 185 14.75 -8.77 2.56
N ALA A 186 13.78 -7.87 2.76
CA ALA A 186 13.45 -6.79 1.84
C ALA A 186 13.16 -5.50 2.59
N VAL A 187 13.52 -4.37 2.00
CA VAL A 187 13.16 -3.03 2.48
C VAL A 187 12.83 -2.16 1.28
N TYR A 188 11.67 -1.52 1.31
CA TYR A 188 11.20 -0.70 0.19
C TYR A 188 10.25 0.42 0.66
N VAL A 189 10.05 1.42 -0.19
CA VAL A 189 9.09 2.50 0.06
C VAL A 189 7.68 2.02 -0.26
N SER A 190 6.76 2.17 0.68
CA SER A 190 5.35 1.83 0.50
C SER A 190 4.65 2.85 -0.40
N GLY A 191 4.18 2.43 -1.56
CA GLY A 191 3.47 3.29 -2.51
C GLY A 191 4.23 4.57 -2.84
N ALA A 192 3.60 5.73 -2.61
CA ALA A 192 4.24 7.03 -2.80
C ALA A 192 5.16 7.46 -1.64
N GLY A 193 5.18 6.72 -0.56
CA GLY A 193 5.83 7.09 0.71
C GLY A 193 4.82 7.82 1.61
N SER A 194 5.21 8.23 2.75
CA SER A 194 6.52 8.27 3.43
C SER A 194 6.90 6.99 4.19
N THR A 195 6.02 6.01 4.29
CA THR A 195 6.28 4.75 5.00
C THR A 195 7.34 3.92 4.30
N VAL A 196 8.23 3.35 5.09
CA VAL A 196 9.17 2.31 4.68
C VAL A 196 8.62 0.96 5.13
N MET A 197 8.52 0.02 4.21
CA MET A 197 8.17 -1.37 4.50
C MET A 197 9.43 -2.20 4.64
N ALA A 198 9.46 -3.05 5.65
CA ALA A 198 10.49 -4.06 5.82
C ALA A 198 9.85 -5.44 6.01
N VAL A 199 10.45 -6.47 5.40
CA VAL A 199 9.92 -7.84 5.40
C VAL A 199 10.96 -8.76 5.97
N ALA A 200 10.56 -9.63 6.89
CA ALA A 200 11.42 -10.65 7.49
C ALA A 200 10.70 -12.01 7.53
N GLU A 201 11.44 -13.05 7.87
CA GLU A 201 10.86 -14.35 8.14
C GLU A 201 10.16 -14.33 9.50
N ARG A 202 8.98 -14.89 9.59
CA ARG A 202 8.18 -14.96 10.82
C ARG A 202 8.91 -15.67 11.96
N ALA A 203 9.76 -16.63 11.63
CA ALA A 203 10.60 -17.30 12.63
C ALA A 203 11.53 -16.36 13.40
N GLU A 204 11.88 -15.20 12.79
CA GLU A 204 12.77 -14.18 13.36
C GLU A 204 11.98 -12.94 13.86
N ALA A 205 10.65 -12.97 13.83
CA ALA A 205 9.79 -11.78 14.01
C ALA A 205 10.06 -11.06 15.34
N GLU A 206 10.16 -11.78 16.45
CA GLU A 206 10.38 -11.19 17.78
C GLU A 206 11.69 -10.39 17.82
N ARG A 207 12.79 -11.01 17.37
CA ARG A 207 14.09 -10.36 17.31
C ARG A 207 14.09 -9.18 16.34
N PHE A 208 13.43 -9.34 15.18
CA PHE A 208 13.33 -8.32 14.15
C PHE A 208 12.61 -7.08 14.67
N TYR A 209 11.41 -7.24 15.24
CA TYR A 209 10.65 -6.12 15.77
C TYR A 209 11.31 -5.47 16.99
N ALA A 210 11.90 -6.25 17.90
CA ALA A 210 12.62 -5.71 19.04
C ALA A 210 13.82 -4.86 18.59
N GLY A 211 14.58 -5.34 17.61
CA GLY A 211 15.69 -4.58 17.02
C GLY A 211 15.24 -3.28 16.36
N LEU A 212 14.14 -3.33 15.60
CA LEU A 212 13.56 -2.14 14.97
C LEU A 212 13.11 -1.12 16.02
N ARG A 213 12.38 -1.52 17.06
CA ARG A 213 11.94 -0.59 18.12
C ARG A 213 13.14 0.13 18.77
N ALA A 214 14.12 -0.64 19.22
CA ALA A 214 15.31 -0.07 19.87
C ALA A 214 16.11 0.85 18.93
N GLY A 215 16.24 0.46 17.64
CA GLY A 215 16.97 1.25 16.66
C GLY A 215 16.25 2.53 16.27
N LEU A 216 14.93 2.51 16.10
CA LEU A 216 14.13 3.67 15.72
C LEU A 216 14.20 4.79 16.78
N GLU A 217 14.24 4.45 18.09
CA GLU A 217 14.44 5.41 19.16
C GLU A 217 15.75 6.20 18.99
N THR A 218 16.78 5.61 18.39
CA THR A 218 18.07 6.27 18.13
C THR A 218 18.06 7.16 16.88
N LEU A 219 17.05 7.03 16.03
CA LEU A 219 16.88 7.80 14.80
C LEU A 219 15.91 8.99 14.97
N GLU A 220 15.26 9.12 16.12
CA GLU A 220 14.37 10.24 16.42
C GLU A 220 15.14 11.57 16.39
N GLY A 221 14.51 12.59 15.77
CA GLY A 221 15.11 13.92 15.62
C GLY A 221 16.12 14.05 14.49
N LEU A 222 16.40 12.99 13.71
CA LEU A 222 17.31 13.05 12.56
C LEU A 222 16.59 13.68 11.36
N ASP A 223 17.29 14.62 10.71
CA ASP A 223 16.90 15.21 9.42
C ASP A 223 15.47 15.81 9.36
N GLY A 224 14.87 16.15 10.51
CA GLY A 224 13.53 16.73 10.57
C GLY A 224 12.39 15.68 10.64
N CYS A 225 12.71 14.43 10.94
CA CYS A 225 11.76 13.43 11.39
C CYS A 225 11.82 13.34 12.92
N GLU A 226 10.75 13.76 13.61
CA GLU A 226 10.74 13.80 15.09
C GLU A 226 10.51 12.41 15.68
N ALA A 227 9.71 11.57 15.02
CA ALA A 227 9.40 10.23 15.51
C ALA A 227 9.04 9.25 14.39
N PHE A 228 9.20 7.96 14.68
CA PHE A 228 8.75 6.85 13.84
C PHE A 228 7.77 5.97 14.61
N THR A 229 6.65 5.62 13.98
CA THR A 229 5.72 4.60 14.49
C THR A 229 6.00 3.28 13.79
N LEU A 230 6.26 2.22 14.56
CA LEU A 230 6.39 0.86 14.05
C LEU A 230 5.02 0.16 14.12
N LEU A 231 4.53 -0.29 12.97
CA LEU A 231 3.37 -1.18 12.88
C LEU A 231 3.86 -2.58 12.50
N GLU A 232 3.53 -3.56 13.34
CA GLU A 232 3.76 -4.98 13.08
C GLU A 232 2.56 -5.53 12.34
N LEU A 233 2.78 -6.08 11.16
CA LEU A 233 1.71 -6.45 10.25
C LEU A 233 1.89 -7.86 9.72
N ASP A 234 0.76 -8.49 9.42
CA ASP A 234 0.66 -9.74 8.68
C ASP A 234 -0.01 -9.52 7.34
N ALA A 235 0.25 -10.41 6.39
CA ALA A 235 -0.45 -10.38 5.13
C ALA A 235 -1.88 -10.91 5.30
N ASP A 236 -2.86 -10.12 4.89
CA ASP A 236 -4.24 -10.56 4.78
C ASP A 236 -4.50 -11.14 3.39
N ASN A 237 -4.71 -12.44 3.34
CA ASN A 237 -5.04 -13.14 2.11
C ASN A 237 -6.55 -13.24 1.83
N THR A 238 -7.39 -12.71 2.71
CA THR A 238 -8.86 -12.77 2.58
C THR A 238 -9.41 -11.59 1.80
N GLY A 239 -8.94 -10.38 2.11
CA GLY A 239 -9.45 -9.12 1.58
C GLY A 239 -10.67 -8.61 2.34
N ALA A 240 -11.39 -7.68 1.73
CA ALA A 240 -12.51 -7.02 2.38
C ALA A 240 -13.71 -7.95 2.58
N THR A 241 -14.28 -7.94 3.78
CA THR A 241 -15.47 -8.73 4.16
C THR A 241 -16.62 -7.82 4.58
N VAL A 242 -17.85 -8.29 4.38
CA VAL A 242 -19.09 -7.65 4.85
C VAL A 242 -19.84 -8.64 5.73
N GLU A 243 -20.12 -8.26 6.95
CA GLU A 243 -20.93 -9.02 7.92
C GLU A 243 -22.38 -8.56 7.93
#